data_0fac0374e9fb1d5955e133224ab2affe
#
_entry.id   0fac0374e9fb1d5955e133224ab2affe
#
_cell.length_a   1.000
_cell.length_b   1.000
_cell.length_c   1.000
_cell.angle_alpha   90.00
_cell.angle_beta   90.00
_cell.angle_gamma   90.00
#
_symmetry.space_group_name_H-M   'P 1'
#
loop_
_entity.id
_entity.type
_entity.pdbx_description
1 polymer ?
#
loop_
_entity_poly.entity_id
_entity_poly.type
_entity_poly.pdbx_seq_one_letter_code
_entity_poly.pdbx_strand_id
1 'polypeptide(L)'
;MFDKKLLKGKNIVVTGGGTGLGKSMAERFSDLGANLVLTSRREKVINDTAKEFRKRRKKAIPIVCDVRYPDQVESMINQAVDQLGSVDILVNNAAGNFISPTENLSSNAFKTVVDIVLNGTFHCSQAVGKIMRKNKSGVILNIVTTYAWTGSGYVVPSACAKAGVLAMTRSLAVEWAKYGIRTVAIAPGPFPTKGAWSRLAPPGLGIEKKMKARIPLKRLGEHSELAKFSLFFS
;
A
#
# COMPACT_ATOMS: atom_id res chain seq x y z
N MET A 1 -23.93 -3.85 -1.33
CA MET A 1 -23.51 -2.45 -1.52
C MET A 1 -22.67 -2.32 -2.79
N PHE A 2 -21.71 -3.18 -3.07
CA PHE A 2 -20.96 -3.18 -4.35
C PHE A 2 -21.35 -4.38 -5.20
N ASP A 3 -21.44 -4.18 -6.53
CA ASP A 3 -21.63 -5.26 -7.48
C ASP A 3 -20.52 -6.30 -7.32
N LYS A 4 -20.86 -7.59 -7.33
CA LYS A 4 -19.91 -8.70 -7.22
C LYS A 4 -18.91 -8.75 -8.38
N LYS A 5 -19.18 -8.06 -9.48
CA LYS A 5 -18.35 -7.97 -10.68
C LYS A 5 -17.72 -6.59 -10.88
N LEU A 6 -17.76 -5.69 -9.87
CA LEU A 6 -17.30 -4.30 -9.96
C LEU A 6 -15.88 -4.18 -10.56
N LEU A 7 -14.99 -5.09 -10.20
CA LEU A 7 -13.59 -5.10 -10.66
C LEU A 7 -13.30 -6.23 -11.65
N LYS A 8 -14.35 -6.79 -12.28
CA LYS A 8 -14.15 -7.88 -13.25
C LYS A 8 -13.23 -7.42 -14.40
N GLY A 9 -12.15 -8.17 -14.60
CA GLY A 9 -11.16 -7.90 -15.64
C GLY A 9 -10.15 -6.81 -15.30
N LYS A 10 -10.28 -6.11 -14.16
CA LYS A 10 -9.29 -5.13 -13.73
C LYS A 10 -8.03 -5.80 -13.21
N ASN A 11 -6.88 -5.28 -13.60
CA ASN A 11 -5.55 -5.75 -13.22
C ASN A 11 -4.96 -4.83 -12.16
N ILE A 12 -4.73 -5.34 -10.96
CA ILE A 12 -4.35 -4.57 -9.78
C ILE A 12 -3.00 -5.03 -9.24
N VAL A 13 -2.04 -4.14 -9.15
CA VAL A 13 -0.77 -4.37 -8.46
C VAL A 13 -0.88 -3.87 -7.02
N VAL A 14 -0.58 -4.73 -6.03
CA VAL A 14 -0.61 -4.38 -4.61
C VAL A 14 0.78 -4.55 -4.01
N THR A 15 1.46 -3.45 -3.69
CA THR A 15 2.75 -3.50 -3.00
C THR A 15 2.54 -3.81 -1.51
N GLY A 16 3.38 -4.70 -0.96
CA GLY A 16 3.13 -5.24 0.39
C GLY A 16 1.85 -6.09 0.47
N GLY A 17 1.41 -6.69 -0.65
CA GLY A 17 0.14 -7.42 -0.78
C GLY A 17 0.10 -8.79 -0.08
N GLY A 18 1.21 -9.25 0.50
CA GLY A 18 1.28 -10.57 1.12
C GLY A 18 0.76 -10.66 2.57
N THR A 19 0.55 -9.54 3.25
CA THR A 19 0.10 -9.54 4.67
C THR A 19 -0.67 -8.27 5.01
N GLY A 20 -1.32 -8.27 6.19
CA GLY A 20 -1.93 -7.09 6.79
C GLY A 20 -2.93 -6.38 5.88
N LEU A 21 -2.89 -5.06 5.84
CA LEU A 21 -3.84 -4.24 5.09
C LEU A 21 -3.77 -4.50 3.58
N GLY A 22 -2.55 -4.67 3.03
CA GLY A 22 -2.37 -4.99 1.60
C GLY A 22 -3.04 -6.30 1.20
N LYS A 23 -2.87 -7.35 2.00
CA LYS A 23 -3.56 -8.63 1.78
C LYS A 23 -5.07 -8.48 1.88
N SER A 24 -5.57 -7.77 2.89
CA SER A 24 -7.01 -7.58 3.08
C SER A 24 -7.67 -6.79 1.93
N MET A 25 -7.00 -5.73 1.43
CA MET A 25 -7.45 -5.03 0.21
C MET A 25 -7.44 -5.96 -1.01
N ALA A 26 -6.35 -6.71 -1.22
CA ALA A 26 -6.22 -7.66 -2.31
C ALA A 26 -7.33 -8.72 -2.28
N GLU A 27 -7.66 -9.28 -1.11
CA GLU A 27 -8.78 -10.21 -0.94
C GLU A 27 -10.08 -9.59 -1.42
N ARG A 28 -10.39 -8.38 -0.95
CA ARG A 28 -11.62 -7.71 -1.33
C ARG A 28 -11.70 -7.40 -2.83
N PHE A 29 -10.59 -6.96 -3.43
CA PHE A 29 -10.53 -6.72 -4.89
C PHE A 29 -10.77 -8.02 -5.67
N SER A 30 -10.13 -9.11 -5.25
CA SER A 30 -10.32 -10.41 -5.92
C SER A 30 -11.73 -10.96 -5.78
N ASP A 31 -12.41 -10.70 -4.67
CA ASP A 31 -13.80 -11.10 -4.46
C ASP A 31 -14.76 -10.38 -5.43
N LEU A 32 -14.37 -9.20 -5.91
CA LEU A 32 -15.10 -8.42 -6.91
C LEU A 32 -14.62 -8.65 -8.35
N GLY A 33 -13.76 -9.64 -8.57
CA GLY A 33 -13.36 -10.11 -9.89
C GLY A 33 -12.06 -9.57 -10.45
N ALA A 34 -11.26 -8.85 -9.65
CA ALA A 34 -9.95 -8.37 -10.09
C ALA A 34 -8.92 -9.49 -10.26
N ASN A 35 -8.00 -9.32 -11.22
CA ASN A 35 -6.75 -10.03 -11.29
C ASN A 35 -5.70 -9.31 -10.46
N LEU A 36 -4.86 -10.03 -9.73
CA LEU A 36 -3.93 -9.45 -8.78
C LEU A 36 -2.48 -9.76 -9.12
N VAL A 37 -1.61 -8.77 -8.95
CA VAL A 37 -0.19 -8.95 -8.71
C VAL A 37 0.07 -8.59 -7.25
N LEU A 38 0.59 -9.57 -6.49
CA LEU A 38 1.00 -9.39 -5.10
C LEU A 38 2.51 -9.26 -5.06
N THR A 39 3.02 -8.13 -4.58
CA THR A 39 4.47 -7.93 -4.54
C THR A 39 5.00 -7.59 -3.15
N SER A 40 6.13 -8.15 -2.81
CA SER A 40 6.99 -7.78 -1.67
C SER A 40 8.39 -8.39 -1.80
N ARG A 41 9.32 -7.98 -0.92
CA ARG A 41 10.66 -8.59 -0.80
C ARG A 41 10.66 -10.03 -0.28
N ARG A 42 9.59 -10.42 0.40
CA ARG A 42 9.48 -11.73 1.07
C ARG A 42 8.81 -12.72 0.17
N GLU A 43 9.63 -13.42 -0.64
CA GLU A 43 9.17 -14.38 -1.64
C GLU A 43 8.20 -15.41 -1.07
N LYS A 44 8.59 -16.11 0.00
CA LYS A 44 7.74 -17.13 0.64
C LYS A 44 6.36 -16.58 0.99
N VAL A 45 6.30 -15.37 1.53
CA VAL A 45 5.03 -14.77 1.99
C VAL A 45 4.08 -14.48 0.84
N ILE A 46 4.57 -13.90 -0.27
CA ILE A 46 3.70 -13.62 -1.42
C ILE A 46 3.31 -14.88 -2.17
N ASN A 47 4.20 -15.87 -2.24
CA ASN A 47 3.92 -17.17 -2.84
C ASN A 47 2.82 -17.91 -2.06
N ASP A 48 2.93 -17.97 -0.71
CA ASP A 48 1.93 -18.60 0.15
C ASP A 48 0.56 -17.89 0.01
N THR A 49 0.57 -16.55 0.00
CA THR A 49 -0.65 -15.75 -0.17
C THR A 49 -1.26 -15.97 -1.56
N ALA A 50 -0.47 -15.91 -2.62
CA ALA A 50 -0.98 -16.17 -3.97
C ALA A 50 -1.53 -17.60 -4.13
N LYS A 51 -0.91 -18.59 -3.49
CA LYS A 51 -1.42 -19.97 -3.44
C LYS A 51 -2.78 -20.05 -2.74
N GLU A 52 -2.97 -19.34 -1.64
CA GLU A 52 -4.24 -19.24 -0.93
C GLU A 52 -5.34 -18.65 -1.83
N PHE A 53 -5.06 -17.56 -2.56
CA PHE A 53 -6.00 -16.96 -3.52
C PHE A 53 -6.37 -17.92 -4.65
N ARG A 54 -5.36 -18.60 -5.21
CA ARG A 54 -5.58 -19.57 -6.29
C ARG A 54 -6.43 -20.78 -5.88
N LYS A 55 -6.31 -21.26 -4.63
CA LYS A 55 -7.21 -22.27 -4.08
C LYS A 55 -8.68 -21.83 -4.09
N ARG A 56 -8.92 -20.52 -3.96
CA ARG A 56 -10.26 -19.90 -4.05
C ARG A 56 -10.64 -19.53 -5.49
N ARG A 57 -9.94 -20.08 -6.51
CA ARG A 57 -10.13 -19.78 -7.94
C ARG A 57 -9.96 -18.31 -8.31
N LYS A 58 -9.10 -17.58 -7.58
CA LYS A 58 -8.77 -16.18 -7.84
C LYS A 58 -7.44 -16.09 -8.58
N LYS A 59 -7.34 -15.21 -9.59
CA LYS A 59 -6.09 -14.95 -10.30
C LYS A 59 -5.19 -14.06 -9.45
N ALA A 60 -4.13 -14.63 -8.91
CA ALA A 60 -3.12 -13.94 -8.11
C ALA A 60 -1.71 -14.37 -8.50
N ILE A 61 -0.90 -13.42 -8.89
CA ILE A 61 0.46 -13.60 -9.39
C ILE A 61 1.41 -13.00 -8.33
N PRO A 62 2.30 -13.81 -7.74
CA PRO A 62 3.34 -13.30 -6.86
C PRO A 62 4.53 -12.81 -7.69
N ILE A 63 5.01 -11.59 -7.44
CA ILE A 63 6.24 -11.07 -8.04
C ILE A 63 7.12 -10.49 -6.93
N VAL A 64 8.31 -11.02 -6.78
CA VAL A 64 9.29 -10.51 -5.78
C VAL A 64 9.81 -9.16 -6.24
N CYS A 65 9.73 -8.16 -5.37
CA CYS A 65 10.27 -6.84 -5.64
C CYS A 65 10.55 -6.11 -4.32
N ASP A 66 11.72 -5.51 -4.23
CA ASP A 66 12.01 -4.48 -3.24
C ASP A 66 11.81 -3.11 -3.89
N VAL A 67 10.77 -2.40 -3.45
CA VAL A 67 10.36 -1.10 -4.03
C VAL A 67 11.42 -0.01 -3.89
N ARG A 68 12.48 -0.22 -3.09
CA ARG A 68 13.61 0.70 -2.96
C ARG A 68 14.45 0.79 -4.24
N TYR A 69 14.41 -0.24 -5.08
CA TYR A 69 15.25 -0.37 -6.26
C TYR A 69 14.41 -0.17 -7.53
N PRO A 70 14.66 0.94 -8.29
CA PRO A 70 13.89 1.28 -9.49
C PRO A 70 13.87 0.18 -10.56
N ASP A 71 15.01 -0.48 -10.79
CA ASP A 71 15.16 -1.59 -11.73
C ASP A 71 14.29 -2.80 -11.39
N GLN A 72 14.21 -3.15 -10.09
CA GLN A 72 13.32 -4.21 -9.63
C GLN A 72 11.84 -3.81 -9.81
N VAL A 73 11.52 -2.55 -9.58
CA VAL A 73 10.16 -2.04 -9.78
C VAL A 73 9.78 -2.05 -11.26
N GLU A 74 10.67 -1.61 -12.14
CA GLU A 74 10.43 -1.65 -13.59
C GLU A 74 10.26 -3.08 -14.09
N SER A 75 11.12 -4.01 -13.65
CA SER A 75 10.98 -5.44 -13.94
C SER A 75 9.65 -6.01 -13.44
N MET A 76 9.22 -5.67 -12.23
CA MET A 76 7.95 -6.12 -11.65
C MET A 76 6.75 -5.60 -12.45
N ILE A 77 6.74 -4.36 -12.89
CA ILE A 77 5.65 -3.78 -13.70
C ILE A 77 5.64 -4.42 -15.09
N ASN A 78 6.79 -4.63 -15.72
CA ASN A 78 6.88 -5.31 -17.01
C ASN A 78 6.32 -6.74 -16.92
N GLN A 79 6.73 -7.53 -15.92
CA GLN A 79 6.18 -8.86 -15.68
C GLN A 79 4.66 -8.83 -15.41
N ALA A 80 4.15 -7.80 -14.73
CA ALA A 80 2.72 -7.64 -14.52
C ALA A 80 1.98 -7.42 -15.85
N VAL A 81 2.53 -6.59 -16.73
CA VAL A 81 1.98 -6.32 -18.07
C VAL A 81 2.05 -7.56 -18.95
N ASP A 82 3.17 -8.27 -18.96
CA ASP A 82 3.34 -9.52 -19.75
C ASP A 82 2.31 -10.58 -19.38
N GLN A 83 1.98 -10.70 -18.09
CA GLN A 83 1.06 -11.73 -17.60
C GLN A 83 -0.42 -11.33 -17.60
N LEU A 84 -0.73 -10.02 -17.57
CA LEU A 84 -2.08 -9.50 -17.45
C LEU A 84 -2.51 -8.60 -18.62
N GLY A 85 -1.58 -8.18 -19.47
CA GLY A 85 -1.82 -7.26 -20.60
C GLY A 85 -1.78 -5.77 -20.22
N SER A 86 -2.15 -5.42 -19.00
CA SER A 86 -2.17 -4.03 -18.51
C SER A 86 -2.07 -3.97 -16.98
N VAL A 87 -1.95 -2.76 -16.45
CA VAL A 87 -2.17 -2.45 -15.02
C VAL A 87 -3.17 -1.30 -14.94
N ASP A 88 -4.36 -1.59 -14.41
CA ASP A 88 -5.43 -0.59 -14.25
C ASP A 88 -5.32 0.17 -12.93
N ILE A 89 -4.88 -0.52 -11.86
CA ILE A 89 -4.82 0.04 -10.52
C ILE A 89 -3.50 -0.34 -9.86
N LEU A 90 -2.82 0.66 -9.30
CA LEU A 90 -1.67 0.46 -8.41
C LEU A 90 -2.07 0.82 -6.98
N VAL A 91 -1.84 -0.11 -6.03
CA VAL A 91 -1.98 0.16 -4.60
C VAL A 91 -0.59 0.23 -3.96
N ASN A 92 -0.13 1.43 -3.64
CA ASN A 92 1.10 1.68 -2.91
C ASN A 92 0.85 1.52 -1.40
N ASN A 93 1.04 0.30 -0.91
CA ASN A 93 0.84 -0.05 0.49
C ASN A 93 2.14 -0.54 1.17
N ALA A 94 3.19 -0.86 0.42
CA ALA A 94 4.48 -1.24 1.00
C ALA A 94 4.99 -0.15 1.96
N ALA A 95 5.33 -0.55 3.18
CA ALA A 95 5.80 0.37 4.20
C ALA A 95 6.76 -0.33 5.18
N GLY A 96 7.55 0.48 5.88
CA GLY A 96 8.35 0.10 7.04
C GLY A 96 8.28 1.22 8.07
N ASN A 97 8.17 0.86 9.35
CA ASN A 97 8.18 1.83 10.43
C ASN A 97 8.65 1.16 11.73
N PHE A 98 9.16 1.95 12.65
CA PHE A 98 9.54 1.56 14.01
C PHE A 98 9.44 2.77 14.92
N ILE A 99 9.43 2.54 16.23
CA ILE A 99 9.43 3.59 17.25
C ILE A 99 10.87 3.85 17.69
N SER A 100 11.29 5.12 17.64
CA SER A 100 12.58 5.58 18.18
C SER A 100 12.47 7.05 18.59
N PRO A 101 13.05 7.44 19.74
CA PRO A 101 13.35 8.84 20.02
C PRO A 101 14.24 9.41 18.90
N THR A 102 14.00 10.65 18.50
CA THR A 102 14.69 11.23 17.33
C THR A 102 16.20 11.41 17.58
N GLU A 103 16.59 11.73 18.79
CA GLU A 103 17.98 11.88 19.22
C GLU A 103 18.79 10.57 19.13
N ASN A 104 18.10 9.41 19.15
CA ASN A 104 18.73 8.08 19.03
C ASN A 104 18.62 7.51 17.62
N LEU A 105 18.07 8.26 16.67
CA LEU A 105 17.81 7.79 15.33
C LEU A 105 19.04 7.94 14.44
N SER A 106 19.57 6.83 13.91
CA SER A 106 20.66 6.90 12.93
C SER A 106 20.16 7.42 11.58
N SER A 107 21.05 8.12 10.85
CA SER A 107 20.77 8.58 9.48
C SER A 107 20.33 7.43 8.55
N ASN A 108 20.97 6.25 8.70
CA ASN A 108 20.60 5.07 7.91
C ASN A 108 19.20 4.53 8.25
N ALA A 109 18.79 4.59 9.51
CA ALA A 109 17.44 4.20 9.92
C ALA A 109 16.39 5.15 9.32
N PHE A 110 16.64 6.48 9.37
CA PHE A 110 15.80 7.47 8.71
C PHE A 110 15.70 7.21 7.21
N LYS A 111 16.85 7.11 6.54
CA LYS A 111 16.95 6.85 5.09
C LYS A 111 16.20 5.57 4.69
N THR A 112 16.35 4.48 5.44
CA THR A 112 15.68 3.21 5.13
C THR A 112 14.16 3.34 5.09
N VAL A 113 13.56 4.09 6.02
CA VAL A 113 12.09 4.31 6.02
C VAL A 113 11.67 5.18 4.84
N VAL A 114 12.42 6.26 4.57
CA VAL A 114 12.16 7.15 3.43
C VAL A 114 12.27 6.38 2.10
N ASP A 115 13.30 5.55 1.94
CA ASP A 115 13.51 4.75 0.73
C ASP A 115 12.36 3.76 0.49
N ILE A 116 11.86 3.11 1.53
CA ILE A 116 10.72 2.18 1.38
C ILE A 116 9.43 2.92 1.10
N VAL A 117 9.14 3.99 1.87
CA VAL A 117 7.82 4.58 1.92
C VAL A 117 7.63 5.67 0.87
N LEU A 118 8.57 6.61 0.74
CA LEU A 118 8.48 7.71 -0.21
C LEU A 118 9.06 7.32 -1.56
N ASN A 119 10.35 6.95 -1.59
CA ASN A 119 11.02 6.63 -2.85
C ASN A 119 10.38 5.40 -3.51
N GLY A 120 10.05 4.35 -2.73
CA GLY A 120 9.37 3.17 -3.27
C GLY A 120 7.99 3.47 -3.84
N THR A 121 7.20 4.36 -3.22
CA THR A 121 5.93 4.83 -3.78
C THR A 121 6.15 5.62 -5.06
N PHE A 122 7.18 6.47 -5.12
CA PHE A 122 7.55 7.20 -6.33
C PHE A 122 7.95 6.25 -7.46
N HIS A 123 8.86 5.31 -7.23
CA HIS A 123 9.30 4.35 -8.25
C HIS A 123 8.13 3.56 -8.85
N CYS A 124 7.25 3.02 -7.98
CA CYS A 124 6.07 2.28 -8.45
C CYS A 124 5.10 3.16 -9.25
N SER A 125 4.85 4.38 -8.76
CA SER A 125 3.96 5.33 -9.45
C SER A 125 4.52 5.76 -10.79
N GLN A 126 5.83 6.04 -10.87
CA GLN A 126 6.50 6.42 -12.11
C GLN A 126 6.47 5.29 -13.15
N ALA A 127 6.80 4.06 -12.73
CA ALA A 127 6.83 2.92 -13.64
C ALA A 127 5.43 2.60 -14.21
N VAL A 128 4.40 2.52 -13.34
CA VAL A 128 3.03 2.26 -13.79
C VAL A 128 2.45 3.44 -14.56
N GLY A 129 2.84 4.66 -14.22
CA GLY A 129 2.41 5.88 -14.90
C GLY A 129 2.75 5.89 -16.39
N LYS A 130 3.89 5.32 -16.79
CA LYS A 130 4.26 5.13 -18.20
C LYS A 130 3.19 4.32 -18.96
N ILE A 131 2.69 3.25 -18.35
CA ILE A 131 1.67 2.35 -18.92
C ILE A 131 0.29 3.04 -18.93
N MET A 132 -0.13 3.61 -17.80
CA MET A 132 -1.43 4.26 -17.65
C MET A 132 -1.56 5.47 -18.57
N ARG A 133 -0.49 6.25 -18.79
CA ARG A 133 -0.49 7.38 -19.75
C ARG A 133 -0.72 6.92 -21.19
N LYS A 134 -0.08 5.81 -21.59
CA LYS A 134 -0.30 5.19 -22.91
C LYS A 134 -1.75 4.73 -23.07
N ASN A 135 -2.32 4.15 -22.01
CA ASN A 135 -3.70 3.65 -22.00
C ASN A 135 -4.75 4.76 -21.77
N LYS A 136 -4.33 5.98 -21.43
CA LYS A 136 -5.18 7.13 -21.07
C LYS A 136 -6.19 6.80 -19.96
N SER A 137 -5.81 5.93 -19.04
CA SER A 137 -6.64 5.48 -17.93
C SER A 137 -5.78 4.86 -16.85
N GLY A 138 -6.15 5.05 -15.58
CA GLY A 138 -5.51 4.39 -14.46
C GLY A 138 -5.89 4.98 -13.11
N VAL A 139 -5.62 4.19 -12.06
CA VAL A 139 -5.80 4.64 -10.68
C VAL A 139 -4.54 4.30 -9.86
N ILE A 140 -4.04 5.29 -9.13
CA ILE A 140 -2.97 5.09 -8.15
C ILE A 140 -3.54 5.38 -6.77
N LEU A 141 -3.61 4.36 -5.93
CA LEU A 141 -4.07 4.44 -4.55
C LEU A 141 -2.87 4.38 -3.60
N ASN A 142 -2.62 5.46 -2.90
CA ASN A 142 -1.53 5.57 -1.92
C ASN A 142 -2.06 5.39 -0.49
N ILE A 143 -1.46 4.50 0.28
CA ILE A 143 -1.78 4.35 1.70
C ILE A 143 -0.84 5.25 2.50
N VAL A 144 -1.39 6.33 3.04
CA VAL A 144 -0.69 7.26 3.94
C VAL A 144 -1.07 7.00 5.40
N THR A 145 -1.04 7.97 6.26
CA THR A 145 -1.50 7.92 7.66
C THR A 145 -1.97 9.30 8.09
N THR A 146 -2.72 9.39 9.19
CA THR A 146 -3.18 10.68 9.71
C THR A 146 -2.03 11.62 10.09
N TYR A 147 -0.92 11.09 10.59
CA TYR A 147 0.24 11.89 10.95
C TYR A 147 1.05 12.44 9.74
N ALA A 148 0.59 12.18 8.51
CA ALA A 148 1.15 12.84 7.33
C ALA A 148 0.94 14.35 7.33
N TRP A 149 -0.03 14.85 8.10
CA TRP A 149 -0.28 16.29 8.28
C TRP A 149 -0.32 16.74 9.75
N THR A 150 -0.52 15.83 10.71
CA THR A 150 -0.53 16.21 12.14
C THR A 150 0.82 16.05 12.82
N GLY A 151 1.76 15.33 12.20
CA GLY A 151 2.96 14.84 12.87
C GLY A 151 2.66 13.73 13.88
N SER A 152 3.71 13.07 14.36
CA SER A 152 3.65 12.14 15.50
C SER A 152 5.04 11.91 16.08
N GLY A 153 5.17 11.98 17.39
CA GLY A 153 6.40 11.65 18.09
C GLY A 153 6.85 10.20 17.87
N TYR A 154 8.13 9.96 17.96
CA TYR A 154 8.79 8.64 17.88
C TYR A 154 8.70 7.91 16.54
N VAL A 155 8.08 8.48 15.51
CA VAL A 155 7.94 7.92 14.16
C VAL A 155 8.28 8.92 13.07
N VAL A 156 9.20 9.83 13.38
CA VAL A 156 9.59 10.96 12.50
C VAL A 156 9.90 10.55 11.06
N PRO A 157 10.69 9.48 10.78
CA PRO A 157 10.96 9.08 9.40
C PRO A 157 9.69 8.73 8.61
N SER A 158 8.77 8.03 9.26
CA SER A 158 7.49 7.66 8.64
C SER A 158 6.58 8.87 8.45
N ALA A 159 6.55 9.81 9.39
CA ALA A 159 5.76 11.04 9.27
C ALA A 159 6.25 11.87 8.08
N CYS A 160 7.56 12.11 7.97
CA CYS A 160 8.17 12.80 6.82
C CYS A 160 7.86 12.10 5.49
N ALA A 161 8.08 10.79 5.43
CA ALA A 161 7.85 10.01 4.21
C ALA A 161 6.37 10.02 3.80
N LYS A 162 5.43 9.86 4.73
CA LYS A 162 3.99 9.88 4.45
C LYS A 162 3.46 11.27 4.08
N ALA A 163 4.03 12.34 4.65
CA ALA A 163 3.77 13.70 4.21
C ALA A 163 4.24 13.92 2.76
N GLY A 164 5.44 13.42 2.41
CA GLY A 164 5.94 13.43 1.04
C GLY A 164 5.04 12.64 0.08
N VAL A 165 4.57 11.46 0.48
CA VAL A 165 3.60 10.67 -0.34
C VAL A 165 2.29 11.43 -0.52
N LEU A 166 1.79 12.14 0.49
CA LEU A 166 0.58 12.94 0.38
C LEU A 166 0.77 14.11 -0.59
N ALA A 167 1.90 14.81 -0.52
CA ALA A 167 2.26 15.88 -1.46
C ALA A 167 2.38 15.33 -2.89
N MET A 168 3.09 14.21 -3.08
CA MET A 168 3.21 13.53 -4.36
C MET A 168 1.85 13.11 -4.93
N THR A 169 0.95 12.60 -4.10
CA THR A 169 -0.43 12.23 -4.52
C THR A 169 -1.14 13.41 -5.14
N ARG A 170 -1.10 14.57 -4.49
CA ARG A 170 -1.73 15.81 -4.99
C ARG A 170 -1.09 16.31 -6.28
N SER A 171 0.24 16.31 -6.35
CA SER A 171 0.98 16.73 -7.53
C SER A 171 0.69 15.86 -8.74
N LEU A 172 0.73 14.53 -8.58
CA LEU A 172 0.42 13.60 -9.66
C LEU A 172 -1.06 13.65 -10.08
N ALA A 173 -1.99 13.92 -9.15
CA ALA A 173 -3.39 14.10 -9.50
C ALA A 173 -3.59 15.28 -10.46
N VAL A 174 -2.88 16.39 -10.23
CA VAL A 174 -2.92 17.57 -11.12
C VAL A 174 -2.20 17.28 -12.44
N GLU A 175 -0.98 16.75 -12.37
CA GLU A 175 -0.13 16.53 -13.57
C GLU A 175 -0.72 15.51 -14.54
N TRP A 176 -1.31 14.42 -14.01
CA TRP A 176 -1.75 13.27 -14.80
C TRP A 176 -3.25 13.23 -15.09
N ALA A 177 -4.02 14.18 -14.57
CA ALA A 177 -5.46 14.30 -14.87
C ALA A 177 -5.74 14.31 -16.37
N LYS A 178 -4.93 15.04 -17.16
CA LYS A 178 -5.04 15.11 -18.63
C LYS A 178 -4.86 13.77 -19.34
N TYR A 179 -4.35 12.76 -18.66
CA TYR A 179 -4.20 11.39 -19.16
C TYR A 179 -5.28 10.44 -18.64
N GLY A 180 -6.31 10.94 -17.94
CA GLY A 180 -7.34 10.11 -17.34
C GLY A 180 -6.86 9.28 -16.16
N ILE A 181 -5.74 9.66 -15.53
CA ILE A 181 -5.17 8.97 -14.37
C ILE A 181 -5.62 9.68 -13.09
N ARG A 182 -6.22 8.92 -12.18
CA ARG A 182 -6.58 9.40 -10.85
C ARG A 182 -5.53 8.97 -9.83
N THR A 183 -5.03 9.90 -9.05
CA THR A 183 -4.12 9.60 -7.94
C THR A 183 -4.77 10.04 -6.64
N VAL A 184 -4.99 9.10 -5.73
CA VAL A 184 -5.73 9.32 -4.49
C VAL A 184 -4.97 8.73 -3.30
N ALA A 185 -5.25 9.22 -2.10
CA ALA A 185 -4.67 8.68 -0.87
C ALA A 185 -5.74 8.33 0.15
N ILE A 186 -5.54 7.23 0.86
CA ILE A 186 -6.28 6.87 2.06
C ILE A 186 -5.35 7.02 3.26
N ALA A 187 -5.84 7.67 4.31
CA ALA A 187 -5.14 7.83 5.57
C ALA A 187 -5.79 6.99 6.67
N PRO A 188 -5.42 5.72 6.81
CA PRO A 188 -5.93 4.88 7.88
C PRO A 188 -5.50 5.42 9.25
N GLY A 189 -6.38 5.30 10.24
CA GLY A 189 -6.02 5.36 11.63
C GLY A 189 -5.27 4.09 12.09
N PRO A 190 -5.25 3.78 13.39
CA PRO A 190 -4.61 2.56 13.90
C PRO A 190 -5.38 1.29 13.50
N PHE A 191 -4.74 0.44 12.71
CA PHE A 191 -5.21 -0.89 12.33
C PHE A 191 -4.22 -1.95 12.82
N PRO A 192 -4.62 -2.92 13.65
CA PRO A 192 -3.71 -3.93 14.17
C PRO A 192 -3.30 -4.92 13.08
N THR A 193 -2.03 -4.87 12.66
CA THR A 193 -1.44 -5.88 11.79
C THR A 193 -0.27 -6.55 12.50
N LYS A 194 -0.06 -7.85 12.31
CA LYS A 194 1.04 -8.57 12.96
C LYS A 194 2.39 -7.85 12.74
N GLY A 195 2.66 -7.40 11.51
CA GLY A 195 3.93 -6.77 11.16
C GLY A 195 4.14 -5.36 11.72
N ALA A 196 3.09 -4.56 11.88
CA ALA A 196 3.19 -3.24 12.46
C ALA A 196 3.10 -3.29 13.99
N TRP A 197 2.18 -4.08 14.54
CA TRP A 197 1.92 -4.13 15.98
C TRP A 197 3.11 -4.63 16.78
N SER A 198 3.85 -5.63 16.28
CA SER A 198 5.08 -6.12 16.93
C SER A 198 6.14 -5.03 17.12
N ARG A 199 6.11 -3.97 16.30
CA ARG A 199 7.08 -2.85 16.33
C ARG A 199 6.52 -1.57 16.92
N LEU A 200 5.22 -1.31 16.75
CA LEU A 200 4.58 -0.05 17.15
C LEU A 200 3.77 -0.18 18.45
N ALA A 201 3.41 -1.38 18.85
CA ALA A 201 2.64 -1.65 20.06
C ALA A 201 3.09 -2.98 20.71
N PRO A 202 4.38 -3.11 21.09
CA PRO A 202 4.87 -4.33 21.70
C PRO A 202 4.05 -4.67 22.96
N PRO A 203 3.84 -5.97 23.25
CA PRO A 203 3.12 -6.43 24.43
C PRO A 203 3.70 -5.85 25.73
N GLY A 204 2.86 -5.64 26.72
CA GLY A 204 3.28 -5.19 28.06
C GLY A 204 3.33 -3.66 28.24
N LEU A 205 3.39 -2.85 27.18
CA LEU A 205 3.49 -1.39 27.30
C LEU A 205 2.13 -0.67 27.36
N GLY A 206 1.02 -1.36 27.27
CA GLY A 206 -0.32 -0.78 27.31
C GLY A 206 -0.63 0.20 26.16
N ILE A 207 0.18 0.22 25.10
CA ILE A 207 0.08 1.17 23.98
C ILE A 207 -1.27 1.04 23.29
N GLU A 208 -1.74 -0.17 23.05
CA GLU A 208 -3.04 -0.40 22.41
C GLU A 208 -4.19 0.18 23.24
N LYS A 209 -4.19 0.01 24.56
CA LYS A 209 -5.18 0.60 25.46
C LYS A 209 -5.16 2.13 25.39
N LYS A 210 -3.97 2.73 25.40
CA LYS A 210 -3.80 4.18 25.26
C LYS A 210 -4.29 4.69 23.90
N MET A 211 -4.02 3.96 22.79
CA MET A 211 -4.53 4.30 21.47
C MET A 211 -6.06 4.25 21.43
N LYS A 212 -6.68 3.18 21.89
CA LYS A 212 -8.16 3.05 21.96
C LYS A 212 -8.79 4.19 22.76
N ALA A 213 -8.18 4.59 23.87
CA ALA A 213 -8.70 5.67 24.71
C ALA A 213 -8.74 7.04 23.99
N ARG A 214 -7.82 7.27 23.04
CA ARG A 214 -7.75 8.51 22.24
C ARG A 214 -8.72 8.53 21.06
N ILE A 215 -9.14 7.36 20.59
CA ILE A 215 -10.07 7.25 19.45
C ILE A 215 -11.51 7.45 19.97
N PRO A 216 -12.30 8.38 19.38
CA PRO A 216 -13.69 8.61 19.83
C PRO A 216 -14.54 7.33 19.87
N LEU A 217 -14.40 6.46 18.86
CA LEU A 217 -15.11 5.17 18.79
C LEU A 217 -14.57 4.11 19.77
N LYS A 218 -13.51 4.43 20.56
CA LYS A 218 -12.90 3.53 21.58
C LYS A 218 -12.47 2.17 21.06
N ARG A 219 -12.26 2.04 19.74
CA ARG A 219 -11.79 0.82 19.10
C ARG A 219 -10.77 1.11 18.01
N LEU A 220 -10.03 0.12 17.62
CA LEU A 220 -9.16 0.14 16.44
C LEU A 220 -9.98 -0.17 15.19
N GLY A 221 -9.42 0.16 14.03
CA GLY A 221 -10.02 -0.18 12.73
C GLY A 221 -9.93 -1.68 12.43
N GLU A 222 -10.92 -2.21 11.74
CA GLU A 222 -10.92 -3.56 11.20
C GLU A 222 -10.41 -3.56 9.76
N HIS A 223 -9.60 -4.55 9.39
CA HIS A 223 -9.04 -4.65 8.04
C HIS A 223 -10.12 -4.63 6.95
N SER A 224 -11.28 -5.22 7.24
CA SER A 224 -12.43 -5.24 6.33
C SER A 224 -13.01 -3.85 6.05
N GLU A 225 -12.92 -2.91 7.00
CA GLU A 225 -13.39 -1.53 6.83
C GLU A 225 -12.52 -0.81 5.79
N LEU A 226 -11.18 -0.88 5.94
CA LEU A 226 -10.26 -0.30 4.97
C LEU A 226 -10.39 -0.95 3.60
N ALA A 227 -10.50 -2.27 3.55
CA ALA A 227 -10.65 -3.02 2.31
C ALA A 227 -11.93 -2.64 1.55
N LYS A 228 -13.04 -2.43 2.26
CA LYS A 228 -14.29 -1.93 1.65
C LYS A 228 -14.15 -0.47 1.22
N PHE A 229 -13.53 0.37 2.03
CA PHE A 229 -13.35 1.80 1.72
C PHE A 229 -12.44 2.01 0.49
N SER A 230 -11.41 1.18 0.31
CA SER A 230 -10.51 1.27 -0.84
C SER A 230 -11.22 1.11 -2.19
N LEU A 231 -12.40 0.45 -2.23
CA LEU A 231 -13.18 0.26 -3.45
C LEU A 231 -13.78 1.54 -4.03
N PHE A 232 -13.99 2.58 -3.24
CA PHE A 232 -14.49 3.86 -3.75
C PHE A 232 -13.51 4.57 -4.66
N PHE A 233 -12.23 4.18 -4.61
CA PHE A 233 -11.14 4.82 -5.34
C PHE A 233 -10.57 3.92 -6.44
N SER A 234 -11.06 2.70 -6.53
CA SER A 234 -10.58 1.68 -7.47
C SER A 234 -11.20 1.80 -8.85
#